data_60821633ec51e56fd592f7ec6255b505
#
_entry.id   60821633ec51e56fd592f7ec6255b505
#
_cell.length_a   1.000
_cell.length_b   1.000
_cell.length_c   1.000
_cell.angle_alpha   90.00
_cell.angle_beta   90.00
_cell.angle_gamma   90.00
#
_symmetry.space_group_name_H-M   'P 1'
#
loop_
_entity.id
_entity.type
_entity.pdbx_description
1 polymer ?
#
loop_
_entity_poly.entity_id
_entity_poly.type
_entity_poly.pdbx_seq_one_letter_code
_entity_poly.pdbx_strand_id
1 'polypeptide(L)'
;NVDADPRLLGLIKGYAQEVDYFDSSYLSQIQGATSIAALQPLLKKDFTEQELAYRGLGRKDFNMHVGQSSLLGTQFFINAVIPFSQHWELYAFGGQSYRYGEAGGFFRRPNQARTFTGLHPNGYLPKITTDIQDSSISAGIRGEVGKWHIDLSNTFGRNEFAYTIKNTGNTSLLFASPDSFDAGKLRFLQNTINLDFSRPLELFEKANISFGLEQRHEAYSTVAGEELSYATYDIHGGVLPLGAPSSQKTTDFFGNSLPGGAQVLPG
;
A
#
# COMPACT_ATOMS: atom_id res chain seq x y z
N ASN A 1 5.59 34.73 10.76
CA ASN A 1 5.87 34.85 9.34
C ASN A 1 7.35 34.57 9.12
N VAL A 2 7.67 33.42 8.57
CA VAL A 2 9.06 32.92 8.35
C VAL A 2 9.83 33.87 7.43
N ASP A 3 9.17 34.51 6.49
CA ASP A 3 9.76 35.53 5.60
C ASP A 3 10.31 36.75 6.30
N ALA A 4 9.91 36.97 7.54
CA ALA A 4 10.28 38.20 8.32
C ALA A 4 11.44 37.91 9.29
N ASP A 5 12.00 36.71 9.40
CA ASP A 5 13.15 36.45 10.28
C ASP A 5 14.50 36.60 9.53
N PRO A 6 15.19 37.74 9.69
CA PRO A 6 16.46 37.96 9.02
C PRO A 6 17.59 37.04 9.49
N ARG A 7 17.47 36.46 10.69
CA ARG A 7 18.47 35.52 11.24
C ARG A 7 18.45 34.22 10.44
N LEU A 8 17.25 33.73 10.06
CA LEU A 8 17.07 32.50 9.31
C LEU A 8 17.59 32.62 7.88
N LEU A 9 17.34 33.78 7.25
CA LEU A 9 17.92 34.09 5.94
C LEU A 9 19.47 34.12 6.01
N GLY A 10 20.03 34.72 7.07
CA GLY A 10 21.47 34.75 7.32
C GLY A 10 22.07 33.36 7.51
N LEU A 11 21.40 32.46 8.27
CA LEU A 11 21.83 31.08 8.49
C LEU A 11 21.87 30.30 7.18
N ILE A 12 20.85 30.42 6.32
CA ILE A 12 20.80 29.73 5.04
C ILE A 12 21.93 30.21 4.12
N LYS A 13 22.15 31.52 4.07
CA LYS A 13 23.23 32.10 3.27
C LYS A 13 24.60 31.65 3.78
N GLY A 14 24.80 31.61 5.10
CA GLY A 14 26.03 31.10 5.72
C GLY A 14 26.27 29.65 5.38
N TYR A 15 25.27 28.80 5.56
CA TYR A 15 25.37 27.38 5.22
C TYR A 15 25.67 27.17 3.73
N ALA A 16 25.05 27.95 2.84
CA ALA A 16 25.31 27.87 1.41
C ALA A 16 26.75 28.21 1.03
N GLN A 17 27.47 28.97 1.84
CA GLN A 17 28.91 29.26 1.65
C GLN A 17 29.80 28.15 2.16
N GLU A 18 29.36 27.39 3.15
CA GLU A 18 30.14 26.30 3.74
C GLU A 18 30.14 25.03 2.89
N VAL A 19 29.08 24.82 2.09
CA VAL A 19 28.98 23.66 1.21
C VAL A 19 29.57 23.97 -0.17
N ASP A 20 30.31 23.06 -0.74
CA ASP A 20 31.08 23.22 -1.97
C ASP A 20 30.35 22.75 -3.25
N TYR A 21 29.07 22.41 -3.15
CA TYR A 21 28.30 21.89 -4.28
C TYR A 21 27.53 22.98 -5.07
N PHE A 22 27.56 24.22 -4.64
CA PHE A 22 26.99 25.33 -5.41
C PHE A 22 28.06 25.97 -6.32
N ASP A 23 27.75 26.08 -7.60
CA ASP A 23 28.58 26.91 -8.47
C ASP A 23 28.53 28.39 -8.06
N SER A 24 29.51 29.17 -8.51
CA SER A 24 29.67 30.57 -8.13
C SER A 24 28.48 31.45 -8.56
N SER A 25 27.86 31.15 -9.70
CA SER A 25 26.66 31.85 -10.18
C SER A 25 25.45 31.57 -9.29
N TYR A 26 25.28 30.32 -8.92
CA TYR A 26 24.16 29.90 -8.06
C TYR A 26 24.32 30.42 -6.65
N LEU A 27 25.55 30.35 -6.11
CA LEU A 27 25.85 30.90 -4.79
C LEU A 27 25.58 32.42 -4.76
N SER A 28 25.96 33.16 -5.83
CA SER A 28 25.66 34.59 -5.94
C SER A 28 24.17 34.88 -5.92
N GLN A 29 23.34 34.07 -6.54
CA GLN A 29 21.88 34.20 -6.49
C GLN A 29 21.34 33.97 -5.07
N ILE A 30 21.85 32.95 -4.37
CA ILE A 30 21.48 32.70 -2.98
C ILE A 30 21.89 33.87 -2.10
N GLN A 31 23.10 34.36 -2.23
CA GLN A 31 23.60 35.50 -1.45
C GLN A 31 22.83 36.80 -1.74
N GLY A 32 22.39 37.00 -2.98
CA GLY A 32 21.57 38.13 -3.41
C GLY A 32 20.10 38.09 -2.95
N ALA A 33 19.61 36.95 -2.47
CA ALA A 33 18.22 36.85 -2.04
C ALA A 33 17.92 37.78 -0.84
N THR A 34 16.79 38.45 -0.88
CA THR A 34 16.36 39.42 0.15
C THR A 34 15.31 38.87 1.10
N SER A 35 14.75 37.66 0.79
CA SER A 35 13.73 37.01 1.61
C SER A 35 13.85 35.48 1.45
N ILE A 36 13.23 34.75 2.38
CA ILE A 36 13.13 33.29 2.27
C ILE A 36 12.27 32.87 1.08
N ALA A 37 11.23 33.62 0.76
CA ALA A 37 10.43 33.36 -0.43
C ALA A 37 11.26 33.45 -1.73
N ALA A 38 12.22 34.37 -1.78
CA ALA A 38 13.14 34.49 -2.94
C ALA A 38 14.11 33.31 -3.06
N LEU A 39 14.40 32.60 -1.97
CA LEU A 39 15.23 31.38 -1.99
C LEU A 39 14.46 30.15 -2.50
N GLN A 40 13.14 30.12 -2.37
CA GLN A 40 12.34 28.94 -2.72
C GLN A 40 12.61 28.39 -4.13
N PRO A 41 12.56 29.19 -5.21
CA PRO A 41 12.83 28.68 -6.55
C PRO A 41 14.27 28.20 -6.73
N LEU A 42 15.20 28.68 -5.93
CA LEU A 42 16.60 28.23 -5.95
C LEU A 42 16.78 26.91 -5.20
N LEU A 43 16.27 26.79 -3.99
CA LEU A 43 16.47 25.64 -3.10
C LEU A 43 15.55 24.45 -3.42
N LYS A 44 14.45 24.67 -4.15
CA LYS A 44 13.56 23.57 -4.61
C LYS A 44 13.88 23.04 -6.01
N LYS A 45 15.00 23.38 -6.58
CA LYS A 45 15.47 22.79 -7.82
C LYS A 45 15.86 21.31 -7.62
N ASP A 46 15.93 20.59 -8.73
CA ASP A 46 16.48 19.24 -8.72
C ASP A 46 17.97 19.27 -8.34
N PHE A 47 18.47 18.19 -7.77
CA PHE A 47 19.87 18.07 -7.38
C PHE A 47 20.81 18.22 -8.58
N THR A 48 21.91 18.94 -8.36
CA THR A 48 23.05 18.94 -9.29
C THR A 48 23.91 17.68 -9.08
N GLU A 49 24.75 17.34 -10.06
CA GLU A 49 25.67 16.21 -9.91
C GLU A 49 26.67 16.44 -8.78
N GLN A 50 27.09 17.71 -8.56
CA GLN A 50 27.98 18.07 -7.45
C GLN A 50 27.30 17.88 -6.10
N GLU A 51 26.03 18.31 -5.96
CA GLU A 51 25.27 18.09 -4.73
C GLU A 51 25.05 16.59 -4.46
N LEU A 52 24.75 15.79 -5.48
CA LEU A 52 24.63 14.36 -5.34
C LEU A 52 25.94 13.73 -4.86
N ALA A 53 27.07 14.11 -5.47
CA ALA A 53 28.38 13.61 -5.07
C ALA A 53 28.71 13.99 -3.61
N TYR A 54 28.43 15.23 -3.20
CA TYR A 54 28.62 15.70 -1.82
C TYR A 54 27.81 14.88 -0.82
N ARG A 55 26.58 14.50 -1.20
CA ARG A 55 25.67 13.68 -0.36
C ARG A 55 25.98 12.19 -0.44
N GLY A 56 26.93 11.76 -1.25
CA GLY A 56 27.22 10.35 -1.52
C GLY A 56 26.13 9.62 -2.29
N LEU A 57 25.35 10.33 -3.09
CA LEU A 57 24.24 9.84 -3.88
C LEU A 57 24.54 9.86 -5.38
N GLY A 58 23.77 9.11 -6.13
CA GLY A 58 23.73 9.16 -7.59
C GLY A 58 22.30 9.14 -8.13
N ARG A 59 22.10 9.47 -9.40
CA ARG A 59 20.77 9.47 -10.03
C ARG A 59 20.04 8.14 -9.90
N LYS A 60 20.77 7.03 -9.89
CA LYS A 60 20.21 5.67 -9.72
C LYS A 60 19.51 5.46 -8.38
N ASP A 61 19.89 6.22 -7.32
CA ASP A 61 19.33 6.06 -5.99
C ASP A 61 17.87 6.56 -5.93
N PHE A 62 17.46 7.37 -6.91
CA PHE A 62 16.09 7.86 -7.09
C PHE A 62 15.24 6.99 -8.01
N ASN A 63 15.77 5.87 -8.48
CA ASN A 63 15.02 4.97 -9.36
C ASN A 63 13.91 4.25 -8.60
N MET A 64 12.80 4.04 -9.30
CA MET A 64 11.75 3.15 -8.84
C MET A 64 12.20 1.70 -8.96
N HIS A 65 11.85 0.88 -7.99
CA HIS A 65 12.06 -0.57 -8.02
C HIS A 65 10.81 -1.24 -8.59
N VAL A 66 10.62 -1.15 -9.91
CA VAL A 66 9.46 -1.74 -10.61
C VAL A 66 9.69 -3.24 -10.85
N GLY A 67 8.70 -4.06 -10.49
CA GLY A 67 8.75 -5.50 -10.72
C GLY A 67 9.71 -6.28 -9.82
N GLN A 68 10.27 -5.65 -8.80
CA GLN A 68 11.20 -6.25 -7.83
C GLN A 68 10.54 -6.47 -6.47
N SER A 69 9.37 -7.10 -6.45
CA SER A 69 8.74 -7.49 -5.19
C SER A 69 9.39 -8.75 -4.62
N SER A 70 9.66 -8.76 -3.32
CA SER A 70 9.98 -9.98 -2.59
C SER A 70 8.70 -10.64 -2.12
N LEU A 71 8.67 -11.96 -2.09
CA LEU A 71 7.53 -12.74 -1.63
C LEU A 71 8.02 -13.90 -0.76
N LEU A 72 7.46 -14.00 0.43
CA LEU A 72 7.61 -15.15 1.32
C LEU A 72 6.23 -15.72 1.61
N GLY A 73 6.06 -17.03 1.47
CA GLY A 73 4.77 -17.65 1.71
C GLY A 73 4.88 -19.05 2.26
N THR A 74 3.83 -19.46 2.94
CA THR A 74 3.61 -20.82 3.39
C THR A 74 2.16 -21.21 3.14
N GLN A 75 1.93 -22.48 2.90
CA GLN A 75 0.58 -23.01 2.68
C GLN A 75 0.43 -24.40 3.26
N PHE A 76 -0.77 -24.69 3.66
CA PHE A 76 -1.21 -26.01 4.11
C PHE A 76 -2.47 -26.39 3.36
N PHE A 77 -2.54 -27.67 2.96
CA PHE A 77 -3.71 -28.20 2.25
C PHE A 77 -4.05 -29.59 2.79
N ILE A 78 -5.34 -29.87 2.90
CA ILE A 78 -5.87 -31.16 3.30
C ILE A 78 -6.91 -31.63 2.30
N ASN A 79 -6.94 -32.94 2.04
CA ASN A 79 -7.96 -33.61 1.25
C ASN A 79 -8.34 -34.91 1.94
N ALA A 80 -9.63 -35.15 2.10
CA ALA A 80 -10.18 -36.32 2.77
C ALA A 80 -11.41 -36.84 2.03
N VAL A 81 -11.52 -38.16 1.93
CA VAL A 81 -12.69 -38.86 1.41
C VAL A 81 -13.02 -40.00 2.38
N ILE A 82 -14.28 -40.11 2.77
CA ILE A 82 -14.79 -41.13 3.71
C ILE A 82 -15.96 -41.84 3.05
N PRO A 83 -15.76 -43.01 2.46
CA PRO A 83 -16.87 -43.85 2.01
C PRO A 83 -17.68 -44.30 3.24
N PHE A 84 -18.99 -44.11 3.23
CA PHE A 84 -19.84 -44.57 4.30
C PHE A 84 -20.89 -45.58 3.82
N SER A 85 -20.97 -45.80 2.51
CA SER A 85 -21.69 -46.91 1.90
C SER A 85 -21.03 -47.36 0.57
N GLN A 86 -21.59 -48.36 -0.09
CA GLN A 86 -21.08 -48.81 -1.41
C GLN A 86 -21.27 -47.76 -2.52
N HIS A 87 -22.18 -46.82 -2.34
CA HIS A 87 -22.59 -45.86 -3.37
C HIS A 87 -22.42 -44.40 -2.93
N TRP A 88 -22.04 -44.14 -1.68
CA TRP A 88 -21.97 -42.79 -1.13
C TRP A 88 -20.70 -42.54 -0.36
N GLU A 89 -20.13 -41.36 -0.53
CA GLU A 89 -18.99 -40.90 0.20
C GLU A 89 -19.13 -39.42 0.62
N LEU A 90 -18.55 -39.12 1.77
CA LEU A 90 -18.29 -37.75 2.21
C LEU A 90 -16.90 -37.37 1.69
N TYR A 91 -16.76 -36.13 1.29
CA TYR A 91 -15.45 -35.57 0.97
C TYR A 91 -15.29 -34.18 1.56
N ALA A 92 -14.05 -33.82 1.86
CA ALA A 92 -13.68 -32.48 2.22
C ALA A 92 -12.26 -32.20 1.74
N PHE A 93 -12.06 -31.01 1.20
CA PHE A 93 -10.73 -30.51 0.91
C PHE A 93 -10.67 -29.01 1.19
N GLY A 94 -9.47 -28.55 1.51
CA GLY A 94 -9.30 -27.14 1.81
C GLY A 94 -7.91 -26.84 2.26
N GLY A 95 -7.64 -25.58 2.47
CA GLY A 95 -6.32 -25.15 2.90
C GLY A 95 -6.29 -23.71 3.35
N GLN A 96 -5.13 -23.35 3.84
CA GLN A 96 -4.79 -22.00 4.24
C GLN A 96 -3.43 -21.64 3.68
N SER A 97 -3.30 -20.42 3.17
CA SER A 97 -2.03 -19.85 2.79
C SER A 97 -1.82 -18.51 3.48
N TYR A 98 -0.55 -18.23 3.76
CA TYR A 98 -0.07 -16.94 4.20
C TYR A 98 1.05 -16.50 3.27
N ARG A 99 0.99 -15.26 2.81
CA ARG A 99 2.02 -14.65 1.96
C ARG A 99 2.35 -13.26 2.48
N TYR A 100 3.62 -13.03 2.71
CA TYR A 100 4.17 -11.70 2.96
C TYR A 100 4.82 -11.19 1.67
N GLY A 101 4.48 -9.99 1.26
CA GLY A 101 5.08 -9.33 0.12
C GLY A 101 5.67 -7.98 0.49
N GLU A 102 6.76 -7.59 -0.18
CA GLU A 102 7.33 -6.25 -0.08
C GLU A 102 7.68 -5.75 -1.48
N ALA A 103 7.20 -4.55 -1.82
CA ALA A 103 7.49 -3.88 -3.09
C ALA A 103 7.86 -2.42 -2.85
N GLY A 104 8.73 -1.86 -3.71
CA GLY A 104 9.01 -0.44 -3.72
C GLY A 104 7.87 0.36 -4.34
N GLY A 105 7.56 1.51 -3.74
CA GLY A 105 6.68 2.50 -4.34
C GLY A 105 7.41 3.50 -5.24
N PHE A 106 6.81 4.66 -5.45
CA PHE A 106 7.47 5.78 -6.14
C PHE A 106 8.46 6.47 -5.21
N PHE A 107 9.68 6.69 -5.68
CA PHE A 107 10.66 7.45 -4.91
C PHE A 107 10.16 8.88 -4.63
N ARG A 108 10.22 9.30 -3.39
CA ARG A 108 9.85 10.63 -2.92
C ARG A 108 11.10 11.49 -2.83
N ARG A 109 11.25 12.44 -3.75
CA ARG A 109 12.39 13.35 -3.78
C ARG A 109 12.27 14.38 -2.65
N PRO A 110 13.38 14.90 -2.12
CA PRO A 110 13.36 15.85 -1.00
C PRO A 110 12.68 17.19 -1.34
N ASN A 111 12.63 17.58 -2.61
CA ASN A 111 11.96 18.79 -3.07
C ASN A 111 10.44 18.65 -3.29
N GLN A 112 9.86 17.50 -2.98
CA GLN A 112 8.41 17.25 -3.12
C GLN A 112 7.66 17.62 -1.84
N ALA A 113 6.43 18.10 -1.97
CA ALA A 113 5.57 18.44 -0.84
C ALA A 113 5.23 17.26 0.09
N ARG A 114 5.35 16.02 -0.43
CA ARG A 114 5.14 14.78 0.34
C ARG A 114 6.41 14.28 1.04
N THR A 115 7.44 15.09 1.11
CA THR A 115 8.70 14.76 1.79
C THR A 115 9.00 15.83 2.81
N PHE A 116 9.05 15.44 4.07
CA PHE A 116 9.57 16.30 5.12
C PHE A 116 11.07 16.04 5.27
N THR A 117 11.88 16.99 4.82
CA THR A 117 13.34 16.83 4.76
C THR A 117 14.02 16.73 6.12
N GLY A 118 13.33 17.12 7.20
CA GLY A 118 13.80 16.89 8.56
C GLY A 118 13.92 15.41 8.93
N LEU A 119 13.04 14.56 8.36
CA LEU A 119 13.09 13.10 8.54
C LEU A 119 13.82 12.41 7.38
N HIS A 120 13.62 12.89 6.17
CA HIS A 120 14.15 12.29 4.94
C HIS A 120 14.93 13.32 4.11
N PRO A 121 16.14 13.71 4.53
CA PRO A 121 16.91 14.78 3.88
C PRO A 121 17.25 14.48 2.42
N ASN A 122 17.40 13.22 2.07
CA ASN A 122 17.72 12.76 0.71
C ASN A 122 16.50 12.21 -0.05
N GLY A 123 15.29 12.40 0.50
CA GLY A 123 14.11 11.70 0.01
C GLY A 123 14.08 10.24 0.46
N TYR A 124 13.13 9.45 -0.04
CA TYR A 124 12.96 8.07 0.35
C TYR A 124 12.16 7.26 -0.67
N LEU A 125 12.36 5.95 -0.65
CA LEU A 125 11.55 4.98 -1.38
C LEU A 125 10.56 4.34 -0.41
N PRO A 126 9.26 4.67 -0.47
CA PRO A 126 8.26 3.98 0.36
C PRO A 126 8.23 2.50 0.01
N LYS A 127 8.06 1.66 1.02
CA LYS A 127 7.90 0.22 0.86
C LYS A 127 6.46 -0.16 1.14
N ILE A 128 5.82 -0.76 0.17
CA ILE A 128 4.47 -1.31 0.28
C ILE A 128 4.63 -2.76 0.71
N THR A 129 4.28 -3.05 1.95
CA THR A 129 4.27 -4.42 2.45
C THR A 129 2.83 -4.94 2.53
N THR A 130 2.67 -6.22 2.30
CA THR A 130 1.36 -6.88 2.24
C THR A 130 1.40 -8.18 3.03
N ASP A 131 0.37 -8.36 3.86
CA ASP A 131 0.07 -9.62 4.51
C ASP A 131 -1.21 -10.18 3.88
N ILE A 132 -1.08 -11.29 3.16
CA ILE A 132 -2.17 -11.89 2.41
C ILE A 132 -2.48 -13.25 3.04
N GLN A 133 -3.73 -13.43 3.44
CA GLN A 133 -4.24 -14.67 4.00
C GLN A 133 -5.37 -15.19 3.13
N ASP A 134 -5.22 -16.41 2.62
CA ASP A 134 -6.27 -17.13 1.93
C ASP A 134 -6.63 -18.37 2.72
N SER A 135 -7.91 -18.63 2.85
CA SER A 135 -8.43 -19.88 3.39
C SER A 135 -9.64 -20.33 2.62
N SER A 136 -9.72 -21.60 2.34
CA SER A 136 -10.91 -22.20 1.73
C SER A 136 -11.14 -23.60 2.27
N ILE A 137 -12.41 -23.98 2.35
CA ILE A 137 -12.83 -25.33 2.62
C ILE A 137 -14.03 -25.66 1.74
N SER A 138 -13.97 -26.81 1.11
CA SER A 138 -15.09 -27.42 0.39
C SER A 138 -15.42 -28.75 1.04
N ALA A 139 -16.67 -29.00 1.33
CA ALA A 139 -17.14 -30.27 1.86
C ALA A 139 -18.45 -30.67 1.17
N GLY A 140 -18.61 -31.94 0.92
CA GLY A 140 -19.78 -32.43 0.22
C GLY A 140 -20.04 -33.92 0.46
N ILE A 141 -21.21 -34.31 0.00
CA ILE A 141 -21.62 -35.70 -0.12
C ILE A 141 -21.87 -36.01 -1.60
N ARG A 142 -21.29 -37.04 -2.10
CA ARG A 142 -21.53 -37.50 -3.47
C ARG A 142 -21.79 -38.98 -3.53
N GLY A 143 -22.57 -39.37 -4.53
CA GLY A 143 -22.92 -40.77 -4.67
C GLY A 143 -23.76 -41.05 -5.89
N GLU A 144 -24.29 -42.28 -5.94
CA GLU A 144 -25.05 -42.78 -7.06
C GLU A 144 -26.46 -43.25 -6.65
N VAL A 145 -27.46 -42.82 -7.43
CA VAL A 145 -28.83 -43.35 -7.35
C VAL A 145 -29.23 -43.85 -8.74
N GLY A 146 -29.26 -45.18 -8.91
CA GLY A 146 -29.44 -45.81 -10.21
C GLY A 146 -28.28 -45.46 -11.16
N LYS A 147 -28.56 -44.69 -12.22
CA LYS A 147 -27.54 -44.22 -13.18
C LYS A 147 -27.16 -42.75 -12.99
N TRP A 148 -27.68 -42.11 -11.97
CA TRP A 148 -27.40 -40.71 -11.66
C TRP A 148 -26.29 -40.58 -10.64
N HIS A 149 -25.28 -39.81 -10.97
CA HIS A 149 -24.32 -39.28 -10.01
C HIS A 149 -24.90 -37.99 -9.43
N ILE A 150 -24.89 -37.85 -8.12
CA ILE A 150 -25.40 -36.70 -7.38
C ILE A 150 -24.26 -36.19 -6.51
N ASP A 151 -24.06 -34.88 -6.51
CA ASP A 151 -23.12 -34.20 -5.62
C ASP A 151 -23.80 -33.00 -4.97
N LEU A 152 -23.79 -32.95 -3.65
CA LEU A 152 -24.20 -31.79 -2.86
C LEU A 152 -22.98 -31.28 -2.10
N SER A 153 -22.59 -30.05 -2.35
CA SER A 153 -21.39 -29.48 -1.74
C SER A 153 -21.62 -28.06 -1.24
N ASN A 154 -20.77 -27.69 -0.28
CA ASN A 154 -20.60 -26.30 0.16
C ASN A 154 -19.12 -25.95 0.10
N THR A 155 -18.84 -24.80 -0.49
CA THR A 155 -17.49 -24.22 -0.53
C THR A 155 -17.52 -22.87 0.18
N PHE A 156 -16.69 -22.70 1.19
CA PHE A 156 -16.43 -21.44 1.87
C PHE A 156 -15.02 -20.97 1.55
N GLY A 157 -14.87 -19.72 1.16
CA GLY A 157 -13.60 -19.07 0.87
C GLY A 157 -13.47 -17.71 1.57
N ARG A 158 -12.30 -17.41 2.05
CA ARG A 158 -11.93 -16.10 2.61
C ARG A 158 -10.57 -15.67 2.10
N ASN A 159 -10.50 -14.43 1.64
CA ASN A 159 -9.24 -13.73 1.35
C ASN A 159 -9.17 -12.46 2.23
N GLU A 160 -8.03 -12.20 2.82
CA GLU A 160 -7.70 -10.94 3.49
C GLU A 160 -6.37 -10.42 2.97
N PHE A 161 -6.34 -9.16 2.57
CA PHE A 161 -5.18 -8.48 2.04
C PHE A 161 -4.94 -7.24 2.89
N ALA A 162 -3.96 -7.27 3.79
CA ALA A 162 -3.59 -6.16 4.65
C ALA A 162 -2.37 -5.42 4.11
N TYR A 163 -2.40 -4.09 4.19
CA TYR A 163 -1.31 -3.22 3.75
C TYR A 163 -0.62 -2.57 4.94
N THR A 164 0.71 -2.60 4.93
CA THR A 164 1.54 -1.74 5.77
C THR A 164 2.51 -0.98 4.87
N ILE A 165 2.57 0.34 5.04
CA ILE A 165 3.51 1.17 4.29
C ILE A 165 4.65 1.54 5.23
N LYS A 166 5.88 1.19 4.85
CA LYS A 166 7.10 1.44 5.62
C LYS A 166 8.00 2.43 4.91
N ASN A 167 8.97 2.97 5.63
CA ASN A 167 9.90 3.98 5.12
C ASN A 167 9.14 5.12 4.44
N THR A 168 8.24 5.75 5.17
CA THR A 168 7.33 6.79 4.69
C THR A 168 7.13 7.87 5.75
N GLY A 169 6.15 8.75 5.58
CA GLY A 169 5.82 9.76 6.57
C GLY A 169 4.54 10.52 6.25
N ASN A 170 3.90 11.02 7.28
CA ASN A 170 2.83 12.01 7.18
C ASN A 170 3.44 13.39 7.38
N THR A 171 3.61 14.14 6.29
CA THR A 171 4.35 15.42 6.33
C THR A 171 3.69 16.47 7.20
N SER A 172 2.38 16.42 7.42
CA SER A 172 1.67 17.35 8.29
C SER A 172 2.01 17.17 9.78
N LEU A 173 2.59 16.03 10.17
CA LEU A 173 3.06 15.76 11.53
C LEU A 173 4.52 16.17 11.76
N LEU A 174 5.24 16.58 10.74
CA LEU A 174 6.65 16.96 10.81
C LEU A 174 7.50 15.87 11.49
N PHE A 175 8.27 16.24 12.54
CA PHE A 175 9.11 15.30 13.30
C PHE A 175 8.32 14.27 14.14
N ALA A 176 7.03 14.50 14.37
CA ALA A 176 6.18 13.55 15.10
C ALA A 176 5.63 12.42 14.20
N SER A 177 5.92 12.45 12.90
CA SER A 177 5.45 11.40 11.98
C SER A 177 6.12 10.09 12.26
N PRO A 178 5.36 8.98 12.42
CA PRO A 178 5.90 7.64 12.26
C PRO A 178 6.46 7.42 10.85
N ASP A 179 7.30 6.41 10.70
CA ASP A 179 7.86 5.98 9.41
C ASP A 179 7.18 4.72 8.83
N SER A 180 6.20 4.18 9.55
CA SER A 180 5.43 3.00 9.17
C SER A 180 3.98 3.16 9.61
N PHE A 181 3.04 2.73 8.75
CA PHE A 181 1.59 2.87 8.97
C PHE A 181 0.84 1.61 8.58
N ASP A 182 -0.17 1.23 9.38
CA ASP A 182 -1.26 0.36 8.91
C ASP A 182 -2.09 1.14 7.89
N ALA A 183 -2.06 0.70 6.65
CA ALA A 183 -2.74 1.37 5.54
C ALA A 183 -4.08 0.73 5.19
N GLY A 184 -4.58 -0.16 6.06
CA GLY A 184 -5.90 -0.78 5.93
C GLY A 184 -5.89 -2.14 5.26
N LYS A 185 -7.09 -2.70 5.08
CA LYS A 185 -7.29 -4.08 4.62
C LYS A 185 -8.44 -4.19 3.64
N LEU A 186 -8.30 -5.15 2.74
CA LEU A 186 -9.36 -5.62 1.86
C LEU A 186 -9.74 -7.03 2.31
N ARG A 187 -11.04 -7.32 2.38
CA ARG A 187 -11.56 -8.64 2.74
C ARG A 187 -12.58 -9.09 1.72
N PHE A 188 -12.48 -10.34 1.32
CA PHE A 188 -13.46 -11.00 0.49
C PHE A 188 -13.88 -12.32 1.13
N LEU A 189 -15.17 -12.56 1.17
CA LEU A 189 -15.78 -13.79 1.64
C LEU A 189 -16.69 -14.33 0.56
N GLN A 190 -16.67 -15.65 0.37
CA GLN A 190 -17.57 -16.34 -0.54
C GLN A 190 -18.08 -17.61 0.12
N ASN A 191 -19.39 -17.87 -0.03
CA ASN A 191 -19.99 -19.16 0.29
C ASN A 191 -20.83 -19.61 -0.89
N THR A 192 -20.59 -20.83 -1.37
CA THR A 192 -21.26 -21.40 -2.53
C THR A 192 -21.80 -22.78 -2.17
N ILE A 193 -23.08 -22.99 -2.41
CA ILE A 193 -23.74 -24.31 -2.28
C ILE A 193 -24.05 -24.78 -3.70
N ASN A 194 -23.63 -26.00 -4.03
CA ASN A 194 -23.89 -26.62 -5.32
C ASN A 194 -24.68 -27.92 -5.11
N LEU A 195 -25.60 -28.19 -6.02
CA LEU A 195 -26.28 -29.46 -6.16
C LEU A 195 -26.21 -29.87 -7.63
N ASP A 196 -25.41 -30.89 -7.93
CA ASP A 196 -25.11 -31.33 -9.26
C ASP A 196 -25.63 -32.75 -9.53
N PHE A 197 -26.14 -32.93 -10.73
CA PHE A 197 -26.60 -34.19 -11.23
C PHE A 197 -25.92 -34.52 -12.57
N SER A 198 -25.44 -35.73 -12.74
CA SER A 198 -24.94 -36.18 -14.02
C SER A 198 -25.29 -37.66 -14.31
N ARG A 199 -25.46 -37.98 -15.57
CA ARG A 199 -25.83 -39.34 -16.00
C ARG A 199 -25.28 -39.61 -17.39
N PRO A 200 -24.58 -40.80 -17.59
CA PRO A 200 -24.26 -41.29 -18.92
C PRO A 200 -25.53 -41.70 -19.67
N LEU A 201 -25.62 -41.36 -20.93
CA LEU A 201 -26.70 -41.72 -21.81
C LEU A 201 -26.28 -42.93 -22.70
N GLU A 202 -27.09 -43.95 -22.73
CA GLU A 202 -26.86 -45.16 -23.55
C GLU A 202 -27.20 -44.95 -25.03
N LEU A 203 -27.80 -43.82 -25.38
CA LEU A 203 -28.21 -43.53 -26.77
C LEU A 203 -27.05 -43.21 -27.71
N PHE A 204 -25.89 -42.82 -27.18
CA PHE A 204 -24.68 -42.47 -27.93
C PHE A 204 -23.43 -42.94 -27.19
N GLU A 205 -22.41 -43.38 -27.95
CA GLU A 205 -21.15 -43.84 -27.38
C GLU A 205 -20.42 -42.79 -26.56
N LYS A 206 -20.66 -42.18 -25.67
CA LYS A 206 -19.97 -41.14 -24.83
C LYS A 206 -20.83 -39.88 -24.58
N ALA A 207 -22.15 -39.96 -24.71
CA ALA A 207 -22.99 -38.86 -24.34
C ALA A 207 -23.22 -38.82 -22.79
N ASN A 208 -23.21 -37.65 -22.20
CA ASN A 208 -23.55 -37.42 -20.79
C ASN A 208 -24.52 -36.25 -20.70
N ILE A 209 -25.50 -36.33 -19.83
CA ILE A 209 -26.34 -35.22 -19.47
C ILE A 209 -26.00 -34.77 -18.04
N SER A 210 -25.83 -33.48 -17.86
CA SER A 210 -25.53 -32.86 -16.55
C SER A 210 -26.31 -31.58 -16.38
N PHE A 211 -26.78 -31.35 -15.17
CA PHE A 211 -27.42 -30.10 -14.74
C PHE A 211 -27.23 -29.93 -13.23
N GLY A 212 -27.38 -28.71 -12.77
CA GLY A 212 -27.20 -28.41 -11.36
C GLY A 212 -27.85 -27.11 -10.95
N LEU A 213 -27.81 -26.86 -9.65
CA LEU A 213 -28.24 -25.61 -9.01
C LEU A 213 -27.07 -25.07 -8.20
N GLU A 214 -26.85 -23.78 -8.28
CA GLU A 214 -25.86 -23.06 -7.48
C GLU A 214 -26.53 -21.92 -6.72
N GLN A 215 -26.19 -21.77 -5.43
CA GLN A 215 -26.44 -20.58 -4.67
C GLN A 215 -25.11 -20.03 -4.19
N ARG A 216 -24.83 -18.77 -4.52
CA ARG A 216 -23.61 -18.08 -4.12
C ARG A 216 -23.92 -16.83 -3.31
N HIS A 217 -23.18 -16.65 -2.24
CA HIS A 217 -23.15 -15.44 -1.44
C HIS A 217 -21.72 -14.91 -1.38
N GLU A 218 -21.57 -13.63 -1.70
CA GLU A 218 -20.27 -12.94 -1.68
C GLU A 218 -20.38 -11.69 -0.83
N ALA A 219 -19.31 -11.38 -0.09
CA ALA A 219 -19.19 -10.17 0.69
C ALA A 219 -17.78 -9.58 0.51
N TYR A 220 -17.73 -8.32 0.13
CA TYR A 220 -16.50 -7.56 0.05
C TYR A 220 -16.54 -6.43 1.07
N SER A 221 -15.45 -6.21 1.78
CA SER A 221 -15.32 -5.11 2.73
C SER A 221 -13.92 -4.50 2.69
N THR A 222 -13.88 -3.21 2.94
CA THR A 222 -12.66 -2.45 3.18
C THR A 222 -12.59 -2.12 4.67
N VAL A 223 -11.40 -2.20 5.25
CA VAL A 223 -11.11 -1.77 6.61
C VAL A 223 -10.15 -0.61 6.52
N ALA A 224 -10.50 0.52 7.10
CA ALA A 224 -9.66 1.69 7.13
C ALA A 224 -8.30 1.38 7.78
N GLY A 225 -7.26 2.04 7.29
CA GLY A 225 -5.99 2.12 7.97
C GLY A 225 -6.05 2.98 9.23
N GLU A 226 -4.94 3.07 9.94
CA GLU A 226 -4.83 3.98 11.07
C GLU A 226 -4.94 5.45 10.61
N GLU A 227 -5.53 6.31 11.44
CA GLU A 227 -5.78 7.71 11.11
C GLU A 227 -4.51 8.46 10.70
N LEU A 228 -3.38 8.18 11.35
CA LEU A 228 -2.08 8.76 11.03
C LEU A 228 -1.64 8.49 9.58
N SER A 229 -2.14 7.42 8.97
CA SER A 229 -1.79 7.03 7.60
C SER A 229 -2.43 7.95 6.54
N TYR A 230 -3.60 8.54 6.80
CA TYR A 230 -4.36 9.29 5.81
C TYR A 230 -4.76 10.71 6.22
N ALA A 231 -4.87 11.00 7.51
CA ALA A 231 -5.34 12.30 7.98
C ALA A 231 -4.33 13.42 7.70
N THR A 232 -4.84 14.65 7.60
CA THR A 232 -4.05 15.88 7.59
C THR A 232 -4.16 16.53 8.96
N TYR A 233 -3.05 17.02 9.49
CA TYR A 233 -3.00 17.64 10.81
C TYR A 233 -2.68 19.13 10.73
N ASP A 234 -3.18 19.89 11.70
CA ASP A 234 -2.73 21.26 11.93
C ASP A 234 -1.41 21.29 12.71
N ILE A 235 -0.85 22.47 12.91
CA ILE A 235 0.42 22.66 13.63
C ILE A 235 0.37 22.24 15.11
N HIS A 236 -0.83 22.08 15.66
CA HIS A 236 -1.04 21.68 17.06
C HIS A 236 -1.34 20.17 17.18
N GLY A 237 -1.36 19.44 16.05
CA GLY A 237 -1.66 18.02 16.03
C GLY A 237 -3.15 17.69 16.00
N GLY A 238 -4.01 18.67 15.74
CA GLY A 238 -5.44 18.45 15.52
C GLY A 238 -5.72 17.94 14.12
N VAL A 239 -6.62 16.94 14.00
CA VAL A 239 -7.05 16.40 12.71
C VAL A 239 -7.90 17.43 11.98
N LEU A 240 -7.56 17.69 10.73
CA LEU A 240 -8.29 18.62 9.88
C LEU A 240 -9.33 17.88 9.03
N PRO A 241 -10.53 18.43 8.84
CA PRO A 241 -11.51 17.82 7.96
C PRO A 241 -11.04 17.84 6.50
N LEU A 242 -11.56 16.92 5.71
CA LEU A 242 -11.31 16.88 4.27
C LEU A 242 -11.71 18.23 3.64
N GLY A 243 -10.82 18.80 2.83
CA GLY A 243 -11.06 20.11 2.22
C GLY A 243 -10.75 21.33 3.12
N ALA A 244 -10.16 21.12 4.30
CA ALA A 244 -9.72 22.22 5.14
C ALA A 244 -8.85 23.24 4.37
N PRO A 245 -9.02 24.56 4.60
CA PRO A 245 -8.26 25.58 3.90
C PRO A 245 -6.77 25.50 4.21
N SER A 246 -5.94 25.91 3.27
CA SER A 246 -4.48 25.87 3.40
C SER A 246 -3.97 26.65 4.63
N SER A 247 -4.68 27.70 5.07
CA SER A 247 -4.33 28.48 6.25
C SER A 247 -4.40 27.72 7.58
N GLN A 248 -5.10 26.59 7.63
CA GLN A 248 -5.18 25.72 8.82
C GLN A 248 -4.16 24.59 8.79
N LYS A 249 -3.57 24.29 7.62
CA LYS A 249 -2.63 23.18 7.46
C LYS A 249 -1.25 23.56 8.00
N THR A 250 -0.54 22.55 8.46
CA THR A 250 0.91 22.65 8.72
C THR A 250 1.61 23.09 7.44
N THR A 251 2.61 23.93 7.56
CA THR A 251 3.36 24.45 6.42
C THR A 251 4.82 23.98 6.45
N ASP A 252 5.41 23.89 5.26
CA ASP A 252 6.86 23.75 5.15
C ASP A 252 7.56 25.08 5.52
N PHE A 253 8.89 25.02 5.48
CA PHE A 253 9.75 26.16 5.74
C PHE A 253 9.44 27.41 4.87
N PHE A 254 8.95 27.22 3.67
CA PHE A 254 8.59 28.27 2.73
C PHE A 254 7.14 28.76 2.87
N GLY A 255 6.38 28.23 3.81
CA GLY A 255 4.98 28.56 4.02
C GLY A 255 4.00 27.82 3.11
N ASN A 256 4.45 26.81 2.33
CA ASN A 256 3.54 26.00 1.53
C ASN A 256 2.85 24.96 2.43
N SER A 257 1.55 24.78 2.25
CA SER A 257 0.79 23.77 2.96
C SER A 257 1.31 22.37 2.69
N LEU A 258 1.54 21.61 3.76
CA LEU A 258 1.94 20.22 3.67
C LEU A 258 0.71 19.33 3.50
N PRO A 259 0.77 18.33 2.61
CA PRO A 259 -0.27 17.31 2.53
C PRO A 259 -0.24 16.43 3.77
N GLY A 260 -1.38 15.82 4.10
CA GLY A 260 -1.46 14.79 5.12
C GLY A 260 -0.83 13.48 4.69
N GLY A 261 -1.27 12.41 5.33
CA GLY A 261 -0.91 11.04 4.96
C GLY A 261 -1.23 10.75 3.51
N ALA A 262 -0.51 9.82 2.93
CA ALA A 262 -0.61 9.50 1.51
C ALA A 262 -1.06 8.05 1.28
N GLN A 263 -1.86 7.51 2.19
CA GLN A 263 -2.13 6.09 2.23
C GLN A 263 -3.49 5.69 1.70
N VAL A 264 -3.70 4.40 1.49
CA VAL A 264 -4.54 3.88 0.43
C VAL A 264 -6.01 3.75 0.83
N LEU A 265 -6.31 3.49 2.09
CA LEU A 265 -7.68 3.22 2.55
C LEU A 265 -8.06 4.15 3.71
N PRO A 266 -8.48 5.39 3.42
CA PRO A 266 -9.02 6.27 4.45
C PRO A 266 -10.32 5.71 5.03
N GLY A 267 -10.61 6.07 6.26
CA GLY A 267 -11.84 5.70 6.94
C GLY A 267 -13.09 6.35 6.36
#